data_1a518b4aca9eea7fae14c92ba35d04f9
#
_entry.id   1a518b4aca9eea7fae14c92ba35d04f9
#
_cell.length_a   1.000
_cell.length_b   1.000
_cell.length_c   1.000
_cell.angle_alpha   90.00
_cell.angle_beta   90.00
_cell.angle_gamma   90.00
#
_symmetry.space_group_name_H-M   'P 1'
#
loop_
_entity.id
_entity.type
_entity.pdbx_description
1 polymer ?
#
loop_
_entity_poly.entity_id
_entity_poly.type
_entity_poly.pdbx_seq_one_letter_code
_entity_poly.pdbx_strand_id
1 'polypeptide(L)'
;MVVDLSVRLRQLRQDKHLRQDQVAYLVGVSKGAVSAYENDIRQPSYDVLIRLANLYRVSTDYLLGHTDDRTIDVSGLTAQEITLISDLVASMTSKNQKLEEFR
;
A
#
# COMPACT_ATOMS: atom_id res chain seq x y z
N MET A 1 -8.50 -4.89 14.70
CA MET A 1 -7.07 -5.08 15.06
C MET A 1 -6.24 -4.08 14.27
N VAL A 2 -5.39 -3.33 14.95
CA VAL A 2 -4.50 -2.36 14.30
C VAL A 2 -3.28 -3.10 13.75
N VAL A 3 -3.03 -2.95 12.46
CA VAL A 3 -1.84 -3.52 11.84
C VAL A 3 -0.69 -2.54 12.00
N ASP A 4 0.45 -3.04 12.41
CA ASP A 4 1.64 -2.24 12.64
C ASP A 4 2.14 -1.62 11.32
N LEU A 5 2.52 -0.34 11.37
CA LEU A 5 3.09 0.39 10.24
C LEU A 5 4.31 -0.34 9.67
N SER A 6 5.19 -0.85 10.53
CA SER A 6 6.40 -1.56 10.10
C SER A 6 6.06 -2.78 9.25
N VAL A 7 5.05 -3.55 9.62
CA VAL A 7 4.60 -4.73 8.89
C VAL A 7 4.04 -4.34 7.52
N ARG A 8 3.21 -3.29 7.46
CA ARG A 8 2.63 -2.82 6.20
C ARG A 8 3.69 -2.28 5.25
N LEU A 9 4.65 -1.51 5.75
CA LEU A 9 5.75 -0.99 4.93
C LEU A 9 6.57 -2.11 4.31
N ARG A 10 6.91 -3.12 5.08
CA ARG A 10 7.66 -4.28 4.58
C ARG A 10 6.85 -5.04 3.54
N GLN A 11 5.57 -5.30 3.81
CA GLN A 11 4.70 -6.03 2.91
C GLN A 11 4.53 -5.30 1.57
N LEU A 12 4.29 -3.99 1.60
CA LEU A 12 4.13 -3.19 0.40
C LEU A 12 5.41 -3.16 -0.43
N ARG A 13 6.57 -3.05 0.23
CA ARG A 13 7.86 -3.10 -0.47
C ARG A 13 8.06 -4.45 -1.17
N GLN A 14 7.78 -5.54 -0.48
CA GLN A 14 7.91 -6.88 -1.04
C GLN A 14 6.93 -7.11 -2.19
N ASP A 15 5.69 -6.62 -2.07
CA ASP A 15 4.69 -6.73 -3.12
C ASP A 15 5.13 -6.04 -4.42
N LYS A 16 5.91 -4.95 -4.29
CA LYS A 16 6.47 -4.23 -5.44
C LYS A 16 7.84 -4.76 -5.88
N HIS A 17 8.35 -5.79 -5.22
CA HIS A 17 9.67 -6.38 -5.52
C HIS A 17 10.80 -5.36 -5.42
N LEU A 18 10.71 -4.43 -4.48
CA LEU A 18 11.72 -3.40 -4.26
C LEU A 18 12.67 -3.82 -3.12
N ARG A 19 13.93 -3.40 -3.23
CA ARG A 19 14.90 -3.51 -2.15
C ARG A 19 14.79 -2.28 -1.23
N GLN A 20 15.30 -2.40 -0.02
CA GLN A 20 15.30 -1.28 0.93
C GLN A 20 16.06 -0.06 0.40
N ASP A 21 17.20 -0.29 -0.28
CA ASP A 21 17.98 0.82 -0.86
C ASP A 21 17.24 1.53 -1.99
N GLN A 22 16.44 0.80 -2.76
CA GLN A 22 15.61 1.41 -3.81
C GLN A 22 14.51 2.29 -3.22
N VAL A 23 13.84 1.82 -2.17
CA VAL A 23 12.82 2.63 -1.47
C VAL A 23 13.48 3.87 -0.86
N ALA A 24 14.64 3.72 -0.23
CA ALA A 24 15.39 4.83 0.36
C ALA A 24 15.67 5.91 -0.67
N TYR A 25 16.14 5.53 -1.86
CA TYR A 25 16.39 6.47 -2.94
C TYR A 25 15.11 7.18 -3.39
N LEU A 26 14.02 6.44 -3.56
CA LEU A 26 12.76 6.98 -4.07
C LEU A 26 12.09 7.95 -3.09
N VAL A 27 12.23 7.73 -1.80
CA VAL A 27 11.63 8.60 -0.78
C VAL A 27 12.60 9.58 -0.13
N GLY A 28 13.87 9.54 -0.53
CA GLY A 28 14.86 10.53 -0.09
C GLY A 28 15.37 10.35 1.33
N VAL A 29 15.52 9.09 1.78
CA VAL A 29 16.08 8.77 3.09
C VAL A 29 17.21 7.76 2.94
N SER A 30 17.90 7.43 4.02
CA SER A 30 18.95 6.40 4.02
C SER A 30 18.35 4.99 4.03
N LYS A 31 19.11 4.02 3.53
CA LYS A 31 18.74 2.59 3.63
C LYS A 31 18.54 2.19 5.09
N GLY A 32 19.38 2.69 5.99
CA GLY A 32 19.25 2.41 7.42
C GLY A 32 17.95 2.94 8.00
N ALA A 33 17.46 4.08 7.51
CA ALA A 33 16.17 4.62 7.92
C ALA A 33 15.03 3.71 7.49
N VAL A 34 15.04 3.23 6.24
CA VAL A 34 14.01 2.30 5.74
C VAL A 34 14.00 1.02 6.59
N SER A 35 15.18 0.47 6.85
CA SER A 35 15.31 -0.72 7.71
C SER A 35 14.74 -0.46 9.10
N ALA A 36 15.04 0.70 9.70
CA ALA A 36 14.53 1.05 11.02
C ALA A 36 13.00 1.19 11.03
N TYR A 37 12.42 1.75 9.99
CA TYR A 37 10.95 1.84 9.86
C TYR A 37 10.30 0.46 9.78
N GLU A 38 10.90 -0.45 9.01
CA GLU A 38 10.36 -1.79 8.79
C GLU A 38 10.56 -2.71 10.00
N ASN A 39 11.49 -2.38 10.90
CA ASN A 39 11.75 -3.15 12.12
C ASN A 39 11.18 -2.49 13.38
N ASP A 40 10.37 -1.46 13.22
CA ASP A 40 9.72 -0.72 14.31
C ASP A 40 10.70 -0.14 15.31
N ILE A 41 11.91 0.22 14.84
CA ILE A 41 12.94 0.87 15.65
C ILE A 41 12.78 2.38 15.64
N ARG A 42 12.29 2.92 14.53
CA ARG A 42 12.15 4.35 14.29
C ARG A 42 10.86 4.62 13.49
N GLN A 43 10.19 5.73 13.80
CA GLN A 43 9.02 6.18 13.08
C GLN A 43 9.43 7.14 11.95
N PRO A 44 8.84 7.03 10.75
CA PRO A 44 9.07 8.04 9.72
C PRO A 44 8.49 9.38 10.13
N SER A 45 9.12 10.47 9.70
CA SER A 45 8.54 11.80 9.84
C SER A 45 7.26 11.89 9.00
N TYR A 46 6.47 12.93 9.27
CA TYR A 46 5.22 13.17 8.52
C TYR A 46 5.47 13.25 7.01
N ASP A 47 6.51 13.99 6.59
CA ASP A 47 6.88 14.13 5.19
C ASP A 47 7.24 12.79 4.55
N VAL A 48 8.03 11.99 5.25
CA VAL A 48 8.46 10.68 4.76
C VAL A 48 7.27 9.73 4.69
N LEU A 49 6.36 9.78 5.66
CA LEU A 49 5.14 8.97 5.66
C LEU A 49 4.30 9.27 4.40
N ILE A 50 4.13 10.55 4.05
CA ILE A 50 3.40 10.94 2.84
C ILE A 50 4.10 10.41 1.59
N ARG A 51 5.43 10.52 1.51
CA ARG A 51 6.20 10.00 0.37
C ARG A 51 6.08 8.50 0.22
N LEU A 52 6.08 7.78 1.34
CA LEU A 52 5.87 6.33 1.33
C LEU A 52 4.46 5.97 0.85
N ALA A 53 3.45 6.69 1.34
CA ALA A 53 2.07 6.49 0.89
C ALA A 53 1.94 6.71 -0.62
N ASN A 54 2.56 7.77 -1.13
CA ASN A 54 2.55 8.07 -2.57
C ASN A 54 3.30 7.01 -3.38
N LEU A 55 4.44 6.53 -2.89
CA LEU A 55 5.21 5.48 -3.56
C LEU A 55 4.39 4.20 -3.69
N TYR A 56 3.73 3.79 -2.62
CA TYR A 56 2.97 2.54 -2.57
C TYR A 56 1.53 2.71 -3.05
N ARG A 57 1.11 3.92 -3.37
CA ARG A 57 -0.24 4.25 -3.85
C ARG A 57 -1.32 3.79 -2.89
N VAL A 58 -1.10 4.06 -1.62
CA VAL A 58 -2.05 3.82 -0.54
C VAL A 58 -2.26 5.10 0.25
N SER A 59 -3.31 5.16 1.07
CA SER A 59 -3.55 6.29 1.96
C SER A 59 -2.62 6.21 3.17
N THR A 60 -2.39 7.36 3.82
CA THR A 60 -1.69 7.38 5.11
C THR A 60 -2.49 6.63 6.16
N ASP A 61 -3.82 6.67 6.11
CA ASP A 61 -4.68 5.92 7.02
C ASP A 61 -4.44 4.41 6.90
N TYR A 62 -4.28 3.91 5.67
CA TYR A 62 -3.93 2.51 5.46
C TYR A 62 -2.58 2.17 6.08
N LEU A 63 -1.55 3.00 5.86
CA LEU A 63 -0.22 2.80 6.43
C LEU A 63 -0.26 2.77 7.96
N LEU A 64 -1.05 3.66 8.56
CA LEU A 64 -1.15 3.78 10.02
C LEU A 64 -2.09 2.75 10.65
N GLY A 65 -2.71 1.90 9.86
CA GLY A 65 -3.60 0.87 10.38
C GLY A 65 -4.98 1.36 10.77
N HIS A 66 -5.37 2.57 10.35
CA HIS A 66 -6.70 3.13 10.63
C HIS A 66 -7.78 2.56 9.72
N THR A 67 -7.40 1.96 8.60
CA THR A 67 -8.34 1.30 7.69
C THR A 67 -7.63 0.14 6.99
N ASP A 68 -8.39 -0.88 6.60
CA ASP A 68 -7.92 -1.95 5.73
C ASP A 68 -8.25 -1.67 4.26
N ASP A 69 -9.00 -0.59 3.99
CA ASP A 69 -9.40 -0.24 2.64
C ASP A 69 -8.20 0.29 1.86
N ARG A 70 -7.98 -0.28 0.70
CA ARG A 70 -6.97 0.20 -0.25
C ARG A 70 -7.69 0.94 -1.36
N THR A 71 -7.16 2.10 -1.73
CA THR A 71 -7.70 2.92 -2.81
C THR A 71 -6.75 2.93 -3.98
N ILE A 72 -7.30 3.14 -5.18
CA ILE A 72 -6.54 3.29 -6.41
C ILE A 72 -6.79 4.69 -6.94
N ASP A 73 -5.71 5.38 -7.35
CA ASP A 73 -5.82 6.70 -7.97
C ASP A 73 -6.34 6.53 -9.40
N VAL A 74 -7.54 7.04 -9.66
CA VAL A 74 -8.17 6.98 -10.97
C VAL A 74 -8.26 8.35 -11.64
N SER A 75 -7.57 9.36 -11.09
CA SER A 75 -7.67 10.73 -11.58
C SER A 75 -7.19 10.91 -13.03
N GLY A 76 -6.31 10.02 -13.51
CA GLY A 76 -5.82 10.03 -14.89
C GLY A 76 -6.65 9.19 -15.86
N LEU A 77 -7.76 8.62 -15.43
CA LEU A 77 -8.58 7.72 -16.23
C LEU A 77 -9.85 8.42 -16.70
N THR A 78 -10.35 7.97 -17.87
CA THR A 78 -11.68 8.41 -18.37
C THR A 78 -12.78 7.75 -17.54
N ALA A 79 -13.99 8.31 -17.61
CA ALA A 79 -15.16 7.72 -16.95
C ALA A 79 -15.43 6.29 -17.44
N GLN A 80 -15.23 6.03 -18.73
CA GLN A 80 -15.40 4.70 -19.30
C GLN A 80 -14.37 3.71 -18.74
N GLU A 81 -13.11 4.13 -18.61
CA GLU A 81 -12.06 3.31 -18.03
C GLU A 81 -12.32 3.01 -16.55
N ILE A 82 -12.81 3.97 -15.78
CA ILE A 82 -13.21 3.78 -14.39
C ILE A 82 -14.32 2.73 -14.29
N THR A 83 -15.31 2.79 -15.17
CA THR A 83 -16.39 1.80 -15.21
C THR A 83 -15.85 0.40 -15.48
N LEU A 84 -14.91 0.25 -16.42
CA LEU A 84 -14.29 -1.04 -16.74
C LEU A 84 -13.55 -1.62 -15.53
N ILE A 85 -12.80 -0.78 -14.81
CA ILE A 85 -12.07 -1.22 -13.61
C ILE A 85 -13.06 -1.61 -12.51
N SER A 86 -14.12 -0.84 -12.31
CA SER A 86 -15.15 -1.13 -11.31
C SER A 86 -15.85 -2.45 -11.60
N ASP A 87 -16.16 -2.74 -12.86
CA ASP A 87 -16.77 -4.00 -13.28
C ASP A 87 -15.81 -5.17 -13.02
N LEU A 88 -14.52 -4.99 -13.30
CA LEU A 88 -13.52 -6.01 -13.05
C LEU A 88 -13.41 -6.32 -11.55
N VAL A 89 -13.36 -5.31 -10.70
CA VAL A 89 -13.32 -5.48 -9.25
C VAL A 89 -14.56 -6.23 -8.75
N ALA A 90 -15.75 -5.86 -9.22
CA ALA A 90 -17.00 -6.52 -8.86
C ALA A 90 -16.99 -8.00 -9.28
N SER A 91 -16.49 -8.29 -10.49
CA SER A 91 -16.38 -9.66 -11.01
C SER A 91 -15.43 -10.51 -10.16
N MET A 92 -14.27 -9.97 -9.82
CA MET A 92 -13.29 -10.68 -8.98
C MET A 92 -13.82 -10.92 -7.57
N THR A 93 -14.48 -9.93 -6.97
CA THR A 93 -15.08 -10.05 -5.65
C THR A 93 -16.14 -11.15 -5.63
N SER A 94 -17.03 -11.19 -6.63
CA SER A 94 -18.05 -12.22 -6.77
C SER A 94 -17.46 -13.62 -6.90
N LYS A 95 -16.41 -13.77 -7.72
CA LYS A 95 -15.67 -15.01 -7.89
C LYS A 95 -15.08 -15.50 -6.56
N ASN A 96 -14.44 -14.61 -5.82
CA ASN A 96 -13.80 -14.95 -4.55
C ASN A 96 -14.83 -15.36 -3.49
N GLN A 97 -15.99 -14.71 -3.45
CA GLN A 97 -17.07 -15.10 -2.56
C GLN A 97 -17.58 -16.52 -2.87
N LYS A 98 -17.73 -16.84 -4.15
CA LYS A 98 -18.17 -18.20 -4.56
C LYS A 98 -17.14 -19.25 -4.17
N LEU A 99 -15.85 -18.98 -4.29
CA LEU A 99 -14.81 -19.90 -3.88
C LEU A 99 -14.85 -20.16 -2.38
N GLU A 100 -15.16 -19.17 -1.56
CA GLU A 100 -15.27 -19.32 -0.12
C GLU A 100 -16.47 -20.19 0.29
N GLU A 101 -17.56 -20.16 -0.47
CA GLU A 101 -18.74 -20.98 -0.21
C GLU A 101 -18.45 -22.48 -0.31
N PHE A 102 -17.39 -22.87 -1.01
CA PHE A 102 -17.00 -24.26 -1.20
C PHE A 102 -15.94 -24.75 -0.23
N ARG A 103 -15.54 -23.96 0.75
CA ARG A 103 -14.54 -24.34 1.75
C ARG A 103 -15.15 -25.06 2.96
#